data_6d379cee1e0d00b8e4087274a4f60264
#
_entry.id   6d379cee1e0d00b8e4087274a4f60264
#
_cell.length_a   1.000
_cell.length_b   1.000
_cell.length_c   1.000
_cell.angle_alpha   90.00
_cell.angle_beta   90.00
_cell.angle_gamma   90.00
#
_symmetry.space_group_name_H-M   'P 1'
#
loop_
_entity.id
_entity.type
_entity.pdbx_description
1 polymer ?
#
loop_
_entity_poly.entity_id
_entity_poly.type
_entity_poly.pdbx_seq_one_letter_code
_entity_poly.pdbx_strand_id
1 'polypeptide(L)'
;MTENNNGRSQLIDELRKDTMAVSLKLRRFGKRRSMTTDQVRTSAEAFGADPEYVGGSKRLLNDKHIRYKAVSAALSQARVTWKSLTVPYPEAGKRLMRRSKLAEFEAAMGEHVDALGNAVAALDEIYHAELIPEAQERLHDLFDKSNYPQSLAGTFAVDWEYPSIEPPDYLKEMAPEIYEAEQRRIQARFDEAIALTEQAFEAELATLVQSIQEQVTPQTVTEWHYEGPVQLELAQRLQEFESQRDAWQIEMDEFIAESHDDGGVRLDALMNRQRGIAYGISLAQEQQNLAGATELELKGAKVSWRPSGGGRKIKQLFDGTEAAEQWLTTRGCVKTGERQERRNMRADSMERLQEFLTRFQNLSVRSNDQLDALVEQARTAAEGVSAEVVNSEGEGAAQLRESLREAMAQIRASLDTMTVGDGRRHIDFTEEV
;
A
#
# COMPACT_ATOMS: atom_id res chain seq x y z
N MET A 1 -13.80 21.74 -34.23
CA MET A 1 -14.36 21.66 -32.86
C MET A 1 -15.77 21.05 -32.78
N THR A 2 -16.58 21.11 -33.83
CA THR A 2 -17.98 20.62 -33.87
C THR A 2 -18.11 19.11 -34.11
N GLU A 3 -17.20 18.46 -34.84
CA GLU A 3 -17.25 17.00 -35.11
C GLU A 3 -16.89 16.16 -33.87
N ASN A 4 -15.95 16.59 -33.05
CA ASN A 4 -15.53 15.87 -31.83
C ASN A 4 -16.64 15.89 -30.74
N ASN A 5 -17.50 16.92 -30.74
CA ASN A 5 -18.56 17.03 -29.75
C ASN A 5 -19.77 16.12 -30.09
N ASN A 6 -19.98 15.82 -31.36
CA ASN A 6 -21.09 14.96 -31.79
C ASN A 6 -20.77 13.47 -31.55
N GLY A 7 -19.51 13.04 -31.74
CA GLY A 7 -19.06 11.70 -31.44
C GLY A 7 -19.10 11.39 -29.93
N ARG A 8 -18.69 12.36 -29.09
CA ARG A 8 -18.71 12.22 -27.63
C ARG A 8 -20.14 12.14 -27.08
N SER A 9 -21.08 12.92 -27.63
CA SER A 9 -22.48 12.85 -27.24
C SER A 9 -23.12 11.50 -27.59
N GLN A 10 -22.80 10.94 -28.74
CA GLN A 10 -23.26 9.59 -29.14
C GLN A 10 -22.71 8.50 -28.22
N LEU A 11 -21.44 8.59 -27.86
CA LEU A 11 -20.78 7.66 -26.94
C LEU A 11 -21.42 7.67 -25.53
N ILE A 12 -21.78 8.86 -25.03
CA ILE A 12 -22.50 9.00 -23.76
C ILE A 12 -23.89 8.36 -23.82
N ASP A 13 -24.63 8.57 -24.91
CA ASP A 13 -25.96 8.00 -25.09
C ASP A 13 -25.92 6.46 -25.20
N GLU A 14 -24.90 5.91 -25.85
CA GLU A 14 -24.66 4.48 -25.90
C GLU A 14 -24.30 3.92 -24.51
N LEU A 15 -23.40 4.59 -23.79
CA LEU A 15 -23.06 4.21 -22.42
C LEU A 15 -24.28 4.21 -21.49
N ARG A 16 -25.11 5.24 -21.55
CA ARG A 16 -26.35 5.32 -20.75
C ARG A 16 -27.27 4.15 -21.02
N LYS A 17 -27.40 3.73 -22.28
CA LYS A 17 -28.24 2.60 -22.68
C LYS A 17 -27.66 1.25 -22.27
N ASP A 18 -26.34 1.11 -22.33
CA ASP A 18 -25.62 -0.16 -22.13
C ASP A 18 -25.18 -0.40 -20.68
N THR A 19 -25.19 0.64 -19.84
CA THR A 19 -24.75 0.54 -18.46
C THR A 19 -25.87 0.71 -17.45
N MET A 20 -25.59 0.30 -16.23
CA MET A 20 -26.41 0.48 -15.04
C MET A 20 -25.51 0.79 -13.84
N ALA A 21 -26.02 1.57 -12.89
CA ALA A 21 -25.27 1.81 -11.66
C ALA A 21 -25.42 0.61 -10.71
N VAL A 22 -24.34 0.31 -10.03
CA VAL A 22 -24.30 -0.66 -8.92
C VAL A 22 -23.60 -0.07 -7.73
N SER A 23 -24.18 -0.23 -6.55
CA SER A 23 -23.64 0.21 -5.27
C SER A 23 -23.40 -1.01 -4.38
N LEU A 24 -22.17 -1.15 -3.85
CA LEU A 24 -21.78 -2.22 -2.94
C LEU A 24 -21.84 -1.72 -1.50
N LYS A 25 -22.52 -2.47 -0.64
CA LYS A 25 -22.62 -2.22 0.80
C LYS A 25 -21.94 -3.36 1.55
N LEU A 26 -20.85 -3.05 2.25
CA LEU A 26 -20.14 -4.01 3.09
C LEU A 26 -20.42 -3.71 4.55
N ARG A 27 -21.11 -4.61 5.24
CA ARG A 27 -21.35 -4.52 6.68
C ARG A 27 -20.27 -5.31 7.40
N ARG A 28 -19.76 -4.72 8.49
CA ARG A 28 -18.73 -5.35 9.33
C ARG A 28 -19.06 -5.17 10.78
N PHE A 29 -18.76 -6.17 11.60
CA PHE A 29 -18.74 -5.99 13.04
C PHE A 29 -17.74 -4.90 13.43
N GLY A 30 -18.20 -3.95 14.25
CA GLY A 30 -17.38 -2.84 14.71
C GLY A 30 -16.28 -3.34 15.64
N LYS A 31 -15.09 -3.58 15.09
CA LYS A 31 -13.92 -4.07 15.87
C LYS A 31 -13.37 -3.09 16.90
N ARG A 32 -13.82 -1.84 16.90
CA ARG A 32 -13.44 -0.79 17.84
C ARG A 32 -14.68 -0.14 18.43
N ARG A 33 -14.58 0.27 19.69
CA ARG A 33 -15.58 1.09 20.37
C ARG A 33 -14.88 2.27 21.04
N SER A 34 -15.49 3.44 20.96
CA SER A 34 -15.03 4.61 21.73
C SER A 34 -15.05 4.27 23.21
N MET A 35 -14.08 4.79 23.93
CA MET A 35 -14.05 4.74 25.38
C MET A 35 -15.21 5.59 25.94
N THR A 36 -15.73 5.18 27.09
CA THR A 36 -16.72 5.99 27.81
C THR A 36 -16.08 7.25 28.39
N THR A 37 -16.89 8.25 28.71
CA THR A 37 -16.38 9.51 29.31
C THR A 37 -15.55 9.25 30.56
N ASP A 38 -15.96 8.29 31.42
CA ASP A 38 -15.22 7.93 32.62
C ASP A 38 -13.89 7.25 32.31
N GLN A 39 -13.85 6.40 31.31
CA GLN A 39 -12.60 5.73 30.84
C GLN A 39 -11.63 6.77 30.25
N VAL A 40 -12.14 7.75 29.50
CA VAL A 40 -11.34 8.85 28.97
C VAL A 40 -10.79 9.71 30.09
N ARG A 41 -11.63 10.08 31.09
CA ARG A 41 -11.22 10.84 32.24
C ARG A 41 -10.10 10.16 33.04
N THR A 42 -10.26 8.86 33.34
CA THR A 42 -9.24 8.10 34.06
C THR A 42 -7.93 8.04 33.27
N SER A 43 -8.01 7.89 31.93
CA SER A 43 -6.82 7.93 31.08
C SER A 43 -6.14 9.29 31.07
N ALA A 44 -6.92 10.38 31.02
CA ALA A 44 -6.40 11.75 31.05
C ALA A 44 -5.72 12.07 32.39
N GLU A 45 -6.33 11.67 33.51
CA GLU A 45 -5.79 11.84 34.87
C GLU A 45 -4.42 11.15 35.01
N ALA A 46 -4.23 9.94 34.41
CA ALA A 46 -2.97 9.23 34.46
C ALA A 46 -1.80 9.99 33.80
N PHE A 47 -2.09 10.91 32.88
CA PHE A 47 -1.11 11.74 32.19
C PHE A 47 -1.17 13.23 32.63
N GLY A 48 -2.02 13.59 33.58
CA GLY A 48 -2.24 15.00 33.98
C GLY A 48 -2.83 15.85 32.86
N ALA A 49 -3.54 15.24 31.91
CA ALA A 49 -4.12 15.92 30.77
C ALA A 49 -5.58 16.30 31.01
N ASP A 50 -6.06 17.30 30.26
CA ASP A 50 -7.48 17.68 30.28
C ASP A 50 -8.28 16.62 29.50
N PRO A 51 -9.35 16.02 30.12
CA PRO A 51 -10.18 15.00 29.44
C PRO A 51 -10.85 15.47 28.15
N GLU A 52 -11.08 16.79 27.98
CA GLU A 52 -11.66 17.33 26.73
C GLU A 52 -10.72 17.21 25.53
N TYR A 53 -9.41 17.12 25.76
CA TYR A 53 -8.38 16.97 24.74
C TYR A 53 -7.92 15.52 24.58
N VAL A 54 -8.47 14.59 25.35
CA VAL A 54 -8.10 13.16 25.28
C VAL A 54 -9.25 12.37 24.68
N GLY A 55 -8.95 11.56 23.67
CA GLY A 55 -9.90 10.62 23.07
C GLY A 55 -9.28 9.23 23.00
N GLY A 56 -10.12 8.20 23.00
CA GLY A 56 -9.62 6.84 22.90
C GLY A 56 -10.65 5.85 22.35
N SER A 57 -10.14 4.75 21.81
CA SER A 57 -10.97 3.62 21.40
C SER A 57 -10.33 2.31 21.85
N LYS A 58 -11.16 1.39 22.31
CA LYS A 58 -10.76 0.02 22.65
C LYS A 58 -11.05 -0.93 21.49
N ARG A 59 -10.14 -1.88 21.27
CA ARG A 59 -10.32 -2.92 20.26
C ARG A 59 -11.09 -4.08 20.89
N LEU A 60 -12.20 -4.50 20.27
CA LEU A 60 -13.08 -5.53 20.82
C LEU A 60 -12.59 -6.95 20.50
N LEU A 61 -12.05 -7.18 19.31
CA LEU A 61 -11.60 -8.50 18.87
C LEU A 61 -10.19 -8.44 18.30
N ASN A 62 -9.51 -9.57 18.36
CA ASN A 62 -8.20 -9.78 17.73
C ASN A 62 -8.36 -9.94 16.22
N ASP A 63 -8.18 -8.84 15.47
CA ASP A 63 -8.26 -8.83 14.01
C ASP A 63 -7.06 -9.52 13.31
N LYS A 64 -6.04 -9.94 14.07
CA LYS A 64 -4.91 -10.74 13.58
C LYS A 64 -5.19 -12.24 13.61
N HIS A 65 -6.26 -12.68 14.28
CA HIS A 65 -6.65 -14.07 14.34
C HIS A 65 -6.95 -14.61 12.94
N ILE A 66 -6.53 -15.85 12.63
CA ILE A 66 -6.61 -16.41 11.27
C ILE A 66 -8.05 -16.46 10.74
N ARG A 67 -9.03 -16.83 11.59
CA ARG A 67 -10.45 -16.89 11.20
C ARG A 67 -11.04 -15.49 10.97
N TYR A 68 -10.60 -14.47 11.73
CA TYR A 68 -11.01 -13.08 11.47
C TYR A 68 -10.42 -12.56 10.15
N LYS A 69 -9.17 -12.92 9.85
CA LYS A 69 -8.56 -12.59 8.55
C LYS A 69 -9.31 -13.24 7.39
N ALA A 70 -9.81 -14.48 7.55
CA ALA A 70 -10.62 -15.15 6.52
C ALA A 70 -11.90 -14.36 6.21
N VAL A 71 -12.63 -13.87 7.23
CA VAL A 71 -13.80 -12.99 7.05
C VAL A 71 -13.40 -11.69 6.33
N SER A 72 -12.31 -11.07 6.75
CA SER A 72 -11.81 -9.84 6.12
C SER A 72 -11.38 -10.06 4.67
N ALA A 73 -10.81 -11.21 4.36
CA ALA A 73 -10.43 -11.61 3.00
C ALA A 73 -11.68 -11.80 2.11
N ALA A 74 -12.71 -12.50 2.60
CA ALA A 74 -13.96 -12.69 1.86
C ALA A 74 -14.64 -11.34 1.50
N LEU A 75 -14.72 -10.41 2.46
CA LEU A 75 -15.23 -9.06 2.22
C LEU A 75 -14.38 -8.28 1.20
N SER A 76 -13.06 -8.45 1.26
CA SER A 76 -12.14 -7.79 0.33
C SER A 76 -12.27 -8.34 -1.08
N GLN A 77 -12.44 -9.66 -1.23
CA GLN A 77 -12.65 -10.30 -2.53
C GLN A 77 -13.96 -9.83 -3.20
N ALA A 78 -15.06 -9.72 -2.46
CA ALA A 78 -16.30 -9.16 -2.97
C ALA A 78 -16.08 -7.71 -3.52
N ARG A 79 -15.31 -6.88 -2.80
CA ARG A 79 -14.97 -5.53 -3.27
C ARG A 79 -14.09 -5.56 -4.53
N VAL A 80 -13.13 -6.48 -4.59
CA VAL A 80 -12.27 -6.64 -5.78
C VAL A 80 -13.11 -7.04 -6.99
N THR A 81 -13.98 -8.03 -6.85
CA THR A 81 -14.89 -8.46 -7.93
C THR A 81 -15.83 -7.33 -8.37
N TRP A 82 -16.41 -6.59 -7.43
CA TRP A 82 -17.20 -5.41 -7.78
C TRP A 82 -16.41 -4.39 -8.59
N LYS A 83 -15.17 -4.09 -8.19
CA LYS A 83 -14.30 -3.14 -8.92
C LYS A 83 -13.87 -3.68 -10.29
N SER A 84 -13.63 -4.98 -10.43
CA SER A 84 -13.16 -5.57 -11.68
C SER A 84 -14.23 -5.63 -12.78
N LEU A 85 -15.50 -5.68 -12.40
CA LEU A 85 -16.65 -5.74 -13.33
C LEU A 85 -17.33 -4.38 -13.56
N THR A 86 -16.80 -3.32 -12.93
CA THR A 86 -17.42 -1.98 -12.97
C THR A 86 -16.37 -0.89 -13.21
N VAL A 87 -16.81 0.25 -13.74
CA VAL A 87 -16.00 1.44 -13.93
C VAL A 87 -16.42 2.54 -12.93
N PRO A 88 -15.53 3.51 -12.61
CA PRO A 88 -15.85 4.62 -11.71
C PRO A 88 -17.07 5.42 -12.17
N TYR A 89 -17.81 5.98 -11.20
CA TYR A 89 -18.87 6.97 -11.42
C TYR A 89 -18.70 8.09 -10.38
N PRO A 90 -18.92 9.36 -10.73
CA PRO A 90 -18.60 10.51 -9.87
C PRO A 90 -19.54 10.71 -8.67
N GLU A 91 -20.33 9.72 -8.31
CA GLU A 91 -21.09 9.68 -7.06
C GLU A 91 -20.52 8.63 -6.11
N ALA A 92 -20.28 9.04 -4.86
CA ALA A 92 -19.72 8.16 -3.85
C ALA A 92 -20.51 6.86 -3.70
N GLY A 93 -19.83 5.72 -3.65
CA GLY A 93 -20.42 4.41 -3.47
C GLY A 93 -21.11 3.83 -4.71
N LYS A 94 -21.15 4.54 -5.83
CA LYS A 94 -21.72 4.05 -7.10
C LYS A 94 -20.64 3.79 -8.11
N ARG A 95 -20.82 2.76 -8.94
CA ARG A 95 -20.00 2.46 -10.11
C ARG A 95 -20.90 2.01 -11.26
N LEU A 96 -20.43 2.15 -12.50
CA LEU A 96 -21.15 1.72 -13.68
C LEU A 96 -20.74 0.32 -14.11
N MET A 97 -21.70 -0.51 -14.42
CA MET A 97 -21.53 -1.86 -14.94
C MET A 97 -22.24 -2.00 -16.28
N ARG A 98 -21.65 -2.71 -17.23
CA ARG A 98 -22.37 -3.07 -18.46
C ARG A 98 -23.52 -4.01 -18.14
N ARG A 99 -24.70 -3.78 -18.73
CA ARG A 99 -25.89 -4.63 -18.53
C ARG A 99 -25.66 -6.08 -18.93
N SER A 100 -24.80 -6.32 -19.95
CA SER A 100 -24.39 -7.65 -20.38
C SER A 100 -23.61 -8.44 -19.32
N LYS A 101 -23.02 -7.75 -18.32
CA LYS A 101 -22.26 -8.36 -17.23
C LYS A 101 -23.08 -8.66 -15.97
N LEU A 102 -24.39 -8.35 -15.99
CA LEU A 102 -25.24 -8.52 -14.81
C LEU A 102 -25.25 -9.97 -14.30
N ALA A 103 -25.45 -10.95 -15.17
CA ALA A 103 -25.50 -12.35 -14.78
C ALA A 103 -24.17 -12.86 -14.19
N GLU A 104 -23.05 -12.45 -14.78
CA GLU A 104 -21.71 -12.76 -14.27
C GLU A 104 -21.48 -12.13 -12.89
N PHE A 105 -21.87 -10.87 -12.73
CA PHE A 105 -21.76 -10.15 -11.46
C PHE A 105 -22.59 -10.80 -10.37
N GLU A 106 -23.87 -11.11 -10.63
CA GLU A 106 -24.78 -11.78 -9.67
C GLU A 106 -24.23 -13.14 -9.22
N ALA A 107 -23.75 -13.94 -10.16
CA ALA A 107 -23.16 -15.24 -9.85
C ALA A 107 -21.91 -15.10 -8.95
N ALA A 108 -20.99 -14.23 -9.33
CA ALA A 108 -19.77 -14.01 -8.58
C ALA A 108 -20.02 -13.41 -7.19
N MET A 109 -20.95 -12.47 -7.07
CA MET A 109 -21.33 -11.91 -5.77
C MET A 109 -22.03 -12.91 -4.88
N GLY A 110 -22.85 -13.80 -5.45
CA GLY A 110 -23.46 -14.94 -4.74
C GLY A 110 -22.40 -15.85 -4.11
N GLU A 111 -21.38 -16.22 -4.87
CA GLU A 111 -20.23 -17.01 -4.35
C GLU A 111 -19.52 -16.30 -3.18
N HIS A 112 -19.37 -14.98 -3.26
CA HIS A 112 -18.75 -14.21 -2.17
C HIS A 112 -19.64 -14.15 -0.92
N VAL A 113 -20.97 -14.09 -1.07
CA VAL A 113 -21.90 -14.17 0.06
C VAL A 113 -21.77 -15.52 0.76
N ASP A 114 -21.73 -16.62 -0.01
CA ASP A 114 -21.56 -17.98 0.53
C ASP A 114 -20.20 -18.15 1.24
N ALA A 115 -19.13 -17.68 0.60
CA ALA A 115 -17.78 -17.71 1.18
C ALA A 115 -17.69 -16.89 2.49
N LEU A 116 -18.34 -15.71 2.53
CA LEU A 116 -18.45 -14.89 3.73
C LEU A 116 -19.24 -15.63 4.81
N GLY A 117 -20.39 -16.22 4.46
CA GLY A 117 -21.21 -17.00 5.39
C GLY A 117 -20.42 -18.11 6.07
N ASN A 118 -19.68 -18.89 5.29
CA ASN A 118 -18.82 -19.96 5.80
C ASN A 118 -17.69 -19.41 6.72
N ALA A 119 -17.04 -18.30 6.32
CA ALA A 119 -15.99 -17.69 7.12
C ALA A 119 -16.53 -17.12 8.44
N VAL A 120 -17.73 -16.50 8.43
CA VAL A 120 -18.39 -15.99 9.64
C VAL A 120 -18.81 -17.13 10.56
N ALA A 121 -19.39 -18.22 10.03
CA ALA A 121 -19.74 -19.39 10.82
C ALA A 121 -18.50 -19.98 11.53
N ALA A 122 -17.39 -20.14 10.80
CA ALA A 122 -16.15 -20.61 11.39
C ALA A 122 -15.57 -19.66 12.46
N LEU A 123 -15.76 -18.34 12.31
CA LEU A 123 -15.38 -17.34 13.31
C LEU A 123 -16.28 -17.42 14.55
N ASP A 124 -17.57 -17.60 14.35
CA ASP A 124 -18.58 -17.68 15.43
C ASP A 124 -18.39 -18.94 16.32
N GLU A 125 -17.93 -20.06 15.74
CA GLU A 125 -17.58 -21.27 16.51
C GLU A 125 -16.58 -20.99 17.66
N ILE A 126 -15.59 -20.12 17.43
CA ILE A 126 -14.56 -19.79 18.43
C ILE A 126 -14.88 -18.51 19.20
N TYR A 127 -15.94 -17.82 18.85
CA TYR A 127 -16.24 -16.48 19.37
C TYR A 127 -16.36 -16.44 20.88
N HIS A 128 -17.16 -17.34 21.45
CA HIS A 128 -17.33 -17.44 22.91
C HIS A 128 -16.23 -18.20 23.63
N ALA A 129 -15.63 -19.19 22.97
CA ALA A 129 -14.62 -20.05 23.59
C ALA A 129 -13.23 -19.42 23.62
N GLU A 130 -12.89 -18.60 22.63
CA GLU A 130 -11.54 -18.06 22.47
C GLU A 130 -11.52 -16.53 22.40
N LEU A 131 -12.32 -15.90 21.51
CA LEU A 131 -12.18 -14.47 21.22
C LEU A 131 -12.67 -13.56 22.33
N ILE A 132 -13.79 -13.88 22.98
CA ILE A 132 -14.31 -13.10 24.11
C ILE A 132 -13.41 -13.25 25.34
N PRO A 133 -12.97 -14.46 25.75
CA PRO A 133 -12.01 -14.62 26.83
C PRO A 133 -10.68 -13.89 26.57
N GLU A 134 -10.12 -13.98 25.34
CA GLU A 134 -8.93 -13.21 24.97
C GLU A 134 -9.15 -11.70 25.09
N ALA A 135 -10.31 -11.21 24.65
CA ALA A 135 -10.65 -9.80 24.78
C ALA A 135 -10.80 -9.37 26.26
N GLN A 136 -11.40 -10.19 27.09
CA GLN A 136 -11.54 -9.95 28.53
C GLN A 136 -10.18 -9.89 29.23
N GLU A 137 -9.28 -10.84 28.92
CA GLU A 137 -7.93 -10.86 29.44
C GLU A 137 -7.11 -9.64 29.05
N ARG A 138 -7.26 -9.16 27.79
CA ARG A 138 -6.47 -8.03 27.27
C ARG A 138 -7.03 -6.66 27.61
N LEU A 139 -8.34 -6.56 27.82
CA LEU A 139 -8.99 -5.29 28.12
C LEU A 139 -9.14 -5.03 29.63
N HIS A 140 -9.05 -6.06 30.47
CA HIS A 140 -9.24 -5.94 31.93
C HIS A 140 -10.45 -5.06 32.26
N ASP A 141 -10.27 -3.96 33.01
CA ASP A 141 -11.32 -3.03 33.42
C ASP A 141 -11.99 -2.28 32.25
N LEU A 142 -11.39 -2.29 31.06
CA LEU A 142 -12.01 -1.74 29.85
C LEU A 142 -12.97 -2.72 29.19
N PHE A 143 -13.01 -3.99 29.63
CA PHE A 143 -13.92 -4.98 29.07
C PHE A 143 -15.36 -4.66 29.47
N ASP A 144 -16.26 -4.74 28.50
CA ASP A 144 -17.71 -4.54 28.71
C ASP A 144 -18.46 -5.55 27.84
N LYS A 145 -19.10 -6.50 28.51
CA LYS A 145 -19.83 -7.60 27.86
C LYS A 145 -20.94 -7.10 26.92
N SER A 146 -21.50 -5.91 27.17
CA SER A 146 -22.57 -5.34 26.32
C SER A 146 -22.11 -5.00 24.90
N ASN A 147 -20.80 -4.86 24.69
CA ASN A 147 -20.20 -4.64 23.37
C ASN A 147 -20.13 -5.90 22.49
N TYR A 148 -20.44 -7.06 23.05
CA TYR A 148 -20.31 -8.36 22.40
C TYR A 148 -21.69 -8.99 22.17
N PRO A 149 -22.17 -9.09 20.91
CA PRO A 149 -23.42 -9.76 20.60
C PRO A 149 -23.34 -11.25 20.96
N GLN A 150 -24.50 -11.91 21.05
CA GLN A 150 -24.55 -13.35 21.33
C GLN A 150 -23.96 -14.20 20.19
N SER A 151 -23.95 -13.70 18.97
CA SER A 151 -23.39 -14.36 17.80
C SER A 151 -22.91 -13.30 16.81
N LEU A 152 -21.91 -13.62 16.04
CA LEU A 152 -21.42 -12.81 14.92
C LEU A 152 -22.25 -13.00 13.64
N ALA A 153 -23.16 -13.98 13.62
CA ALA A 153 -24.08 -14.17 12.51
C ALA A 153 -24.88 -12.89 12.21
N GLY A 154 -24.92 -12.51 10.94
CA GLY A 154 -25.62 -11.29 10.49
C GLY A 154 -24.90 -9.97 10.82
N THR A 155 -23.75 -9.98 11.53
CA THR A 155 -22.96 -8.76 11.77
C THR A 155 -22.03 -8.41 10.62
N PHE A 156 -21.80 -9.35 9.73
CA PHE A 156 -21.05 -9.17 8.48
C PHE A 156 -22.01 -9.44 7.32
N ALA A 157 -21.97 -8.60 6.28
CA ALA A 157 -22.75 -8.83 5.09
C ALA A 157 -22.09 -8.19 3.86
N VAL A 158 -22.40 -8.76 2.70
CA VAL A 158 -22.16 -8.22 1.36
C VAL A 158 -23.52 -8.02 0.73
N ASP A 159 -23.92 -6.79 0.55
CA ASP A 159 -25.18 -6.40 -0.08
C ASP A 159 -24.88 -5.48 -1.27
N TRP A 160 -25.74 -5.50 -2.30
CA TRP A 160 -25.62 -4.58 -3.41
C TRP A 160 -26.98 -4.11 -3.89
N GLU A 161 -26.98 -2.96 -4.55
CA GLU A 161 -28.19 -2.33 -5.06
C GLU A 161 -27.91 -1.79 -6.47
N TYR A 162 -28.97 -1.65 -7.25
CA TYR A 162 -28.98 -1.08 -8.58
C TYR A 162 -29.72 0.28 -8.56
N PRO A 163 -29.08 1.36 -8.06
CA PRO A 163 -29.73 2.66 -7.98
C PRO A 163 -29.98 3.22 -9.38
N SER A 164 -31.14 3.89 -9.58
CA SER A 164 -31.38 4.64 -10.79
C SER A 164 -30.42 5.82 -10.89
N ILE A 165 -29.89 6.05 -12.09
CA ILE A 165 -29.11 7.23 -12.45
C ILE A 165 -29.90 8.17 -13.36
N GLU A 166 -31.10 7.76 -13.77
CA GLU A 166 -32.00 8.58 -14.57
C GLU A 166 -32.90 9.45 -13.67
N PRO A 167 -33.27 10.66 -14.12
CA PRO A 167 -34.23 11.47 -13.37
C PRO A 167 -35.59 10.78 -13.37
N PRO A 168 -36.35 10.88 -12.27
CA PRO A 168 -37.68 10.27 -12.21
C PRO A 168 -38.62 10.83 -13.28
N ASP A 169 -39.37 9.94 -13.97
CA ASP A 169 -40.25 10.32 -15.07
C ASP A 169 -41.34 11.33 -14.67
N TYR A 170 -41.80 11.28 -13.42
CA TYR A 170 -42.80 12.24 -12.93
C TYR A 170 -42.32 13.70 -12.98
N LEU A 171 -41.02 13.96 -12.93
CA LEU A 171 -40.47 15.31 -13.06
C LEU A 171 -40.69 15.90 -14.44
N LYS A 172 -40.78 15.05 -15.47
CA LYS A 172 -41.01 15.49 -16.85
C LYS A 172 -42.38 16.16 -17.02
N GLU A 173 -43.37 15.68 -16.28
CA GLU A 173 -44.72 16.23 -16.33
C GLU A 173 -44.91 17.40 -15.33
N MET A 174 -44.35 17.27 -14.13
CA MET A 174 -44.57 18.23 -13.03
C MET A 174 -43.65 19.47 -13.13
N ALA A 175 -42.41 19.29 -13.61
CA ALA A 175 -41.40 20.35 -13.64
C ALA A 175 -40.40 20.13 -14.80
N PRO A 176 -40.78 20.37 -16.05
CA PRO A 176 -39.93 20.09 -17.22
C PRO A 176 -38.54 20.76 -17.17
N GLU A 177 -38.44 21.97 -16.66
CA GLU A 177 -37.16 22.67 -16.51
C GLU A 177 -36.19 21.99 -15.54
N ILE A 178 -36.72 21.44 -14.45
CA ILE A 178 -35.93 20.66 -13.48
C ILE A 178 -35.50 19.35 -14.12
N TYR A 179 -36.36 18.69 -14.86
CA TYR A 179 -36.04 17.47 -15.59
C TYR A 179 -34.91 17.67 -16.59
N GLU A 180 -34.97 18.74 -17.39
CA GLU A 180 -33.91 19.09 -18.34
C GLU A 180 -32.57 19.46 -17.63
N ALA A 181 -32.65 20.16 -16.51
CA ALA A 181 -31.46 20.45 -15.70
C ALA A 181 -30.81 19.17 -15.14
N GLU A 182 -31.60 18.23 -14.62
CA GLU A 182 -31.11 16.93 -14.15
C GLU A 182 -30.56 16.09 -15.30
N GLN A 183 -31.16 16.10 -16.46
CA GLN A 183 -30.61 15.42 -17.64
C GLN A 183 -29.22 15.95 -18.02
N ARG A 184 -29.05 17.28 -18.06
CA ARG A 184 -27.74 17.88 -18.33
C ARG A 184 -26.71 17.52 -17.26
N ARG A 185 -27.13 17.45 -15.98
CA ARG A 185 -26.27 17.05 -14.88
C ARG A 185 -25.83 15.57 -14.99
N ILE A 186 -26.74 14.68 -15.37
CA ILE A 186 -26.43 13.28 -15.62
C ILE A 186 -25.47 13.14 -16.79
N GLN A 187 -25.67 13.88 -17.88
CA GLN A 187 -24.77 13.89 -19.03
C GLN A 187 -23.34 14.32 -18.63
N ALA A 188 -23.21 15.38 -17.84
CA ALA A 188 -21.91 15.81 -17.30
C ALA A 188 -21.24 14.76 -16.41
N ARG A 189 -22.03 13.99 -15.62
CA ARG A 189 -21.51 12.89 -14.81
C ARG A 189 -21.02 11.70 -15.64
N PHE A 190 -21.67 11.42 -16.78
CA PHE A 190 -21.17 10.39 -17.70
C PHE A 190 -19.87 10.83 -18.37
N ASP A 191 -19.74 12.10 -18.76
CA ASP A 191 -18.48 12.67 -19.25
C ASP A 191 -17.36 12.53 -18.23
N GLU A 192 -17.65 12.84 -16.98
CA GLU A 192 -16.71 12.68 -15.87
C GLU A 192 -16.39 11.20 -15.60
N ALA A 193 -17.37 10.30 -15.68
CA ALA A 193 -17.18 8.86 -15.52
C ALA A 193 -16.24 8.27 -16.60
N ILE A 194 -16.36 8.74 -17.85
CA ILE A 194 -15.44 8.38 -18.93
C ILE A 194 -14.03 8.82 -18.57
N ALA A 195 -13.84 10.08 -18.20
CA ALA A 195 -12.52 10.60 -17.84
C ALA A 195 -11.90 9.88 -16.64
N LEU A 196 -12.68 9.59 -15.60
CA LEU A 196 -12.22 8.81 -14.44
C LEU A 196 -11.85 7.36 -14.81
N THR A 197 -12.57 6.78 -15.77
CA THR A 197 -12.31 5.41 -16.25
C THR A 197 -10.98 5.37 -17.03
N GLU A 198 -10.76 6.32 -17.93
CA GLU A 198 -9.51 6.47 -18.67
C GLU A 198 -8.33 6.67 -17.73
N GLN A 199 -8.45 7.58 -16.78
CA GLN A 199 -7.43 7.84 -15.78
C GLN A 199 -7.11 6.61 -14.91
N ALA A 200 -8.14 5.84 -14.52
CA ALA A 200 -7.94 4.62 -13.75
C ALA A 200 -7.19 3.54 -14.55
N PHE A 201 -7.52 3.36 -15.82
CA PHE A 201 -6.82 2.42 -16.70
C PHE A 201 -5.39 2.86 -17.00
N GLU A 202 -5.17 4.15 -17.23
CA GLU A 202 -3.83 4.72 -17.44
C GLU A 202 -2.93 4.49 -16.22
N ALA A 203 -3.41 4.84 -15.02
CA ALA A 203 -2.66 4.66 -13.78
C ALA A 203 -2.34 3.18 -13.49
N GLU A 204 -3.29 2.29 -13.77
CA GLU A 204 -3.08 0.84 -13.58
C GLU A 204 -2.09 0.27 -14.60
N LEU A 205 -2.21 0.64 -15.88
CA LEU A 205 -1.25 0.25 -16.91
C LEU A 205 0.16 0.74 -16.55
N ALA A 206 0.30 1.99 -16.11
CA ALA A 206 1.58 2.55 -15.68
C ALA A 206 2.21 1.73 -14.53
N THR A 207 1.39 1.35 -13.54
CA THR A 207 1.84 0.54 -12.41
C THR A 207 2.30 -0.86 -12.85
N LEU A 208 1.56 -1.51 -13.73
CA LEU A 208 1.89 -2.84 -14.25
C LEU A 208 3.16 -2.80 -15.11
N VAL A 209 3.26 -1.85 -16.02
CA VAL A 209 4.42 -1.63 -16.89
C VAL A 209 5.67 -1.36 -16.06
N GLN A 210 5.57 -0.47 -15.07
CA GLN A 210 6.68 -0.19 -14.15
C GLN A 210 7.11 -1.46 -13.41
N SER A 211 6.18 -2.20 -12.85
CA SER A 211 6.47 -3.44 -12.10
C SER A 211 7.17 -4.49 -12.97
N ILE A 212 6.72 -4.68 -14.21
CA ILE A 212 7.35 -5.60 -15.15
C ILE A 212 8.74 -5.09 -15.55
N GLN A 213 8.87 -3.82 -15.91
CA GLN A 213 10.15 -3.21 -16.28
C GLN A 213 11.20 -3.36 -15.17
N GLU A 214 10.83 -3.12 -13.91
CA GLU A 214 11.73 -3.31 -12.77
C GLU A 214 12.20 -4.75 -12.61
N GLN A 215 11.37 -5.73 -12.97
CA GLN A 215 11.69 -7.15 -12.84
C GLN A 215 12.57 -7.66 -13.99
N VAL A 216 12.42 -7.14 -15.22
CA VAL A 216 13.25 -7.54 -16.36
C VAL A 216 14.55 -6.73 -16.47
N THR A 217 14.64 -5.58 -15.79
CA THR A 217 15.85 -4.76 -15.77
C THR A 217 16.85 -5.35 -14.78
N PRO A 218 18.09 -5.65 -15.22
CA PRO A 218 19.14 -6.09 -14.30
C PRO A 218 19.38 -5.07 -13.19
N GLN A 219 19.69 -5.56 -12.00
CA GLN A 219 20.02 -4.71 -10.85
C GLN A 219 21.54 -4.60 -10.71
N THR A 220 22.03 -3.40 -10.59
CA THR A 220 23.43 -3.17 -10.22
C THR A 220 23.66 -3.60 -8.77
N VAL A 221 24.62 -4.46 -8.56
CA VAL A 221 25.11 -4.86 -7.24
C VAL A 221 26.50 -4.29 -7.10
N THR A 222 26.68 -3.44 -6.12
CA THR A 222 27.98 -2.89 -5.77
C THR A 222 28.57 -3.72 -4.64
N GLU A 223 29.80 -4.20 -4.83
CA GLU A 223 30.55 -4.97 -3.85
C GLU A 223 31.42 -4.03 -3.02
N TRP A 224 31.44 -4.25 -1.73
CA TRP A 224 32.16 -3.42 -0.77
C TRP A 224 33.07 -4.28 0.09
N HIS A 225 34.16 -3.70 0.56
CA HIS A 225 35.05 -4.32 1.51
C HIS A 225 35.26 -3.39 2.70
N TYR A 226 35.36 -3.95 3.90
CA TYR A 226 35.66 -3.19 5.10
C TYR A 226 37.16 -3.04 5.25
N GLU A 227 37.64 -1.80 5.27
CA GLU A 227 39.06 -1.42 5.47
C GLU A 227 39.28 -0.60 6.75
N GLY A 228 38.27 -0.56 7.62
CA GLY A 228 38.33 0.16 8.89
C GLY A 228 39.21 -0.55 9.94
N PRO A 229 39.21 -0.04 11.19
CA PRO A 229 39.96 -0.61 12.29
C PRO A 229 39.69 -2.10 12.54
N VAL A 230 40.74 -2.83 12.96
CA VAL A 230 40.57 -4.26 13.25
C VAL A 230 39.75 -4.51 14.52
N GLN A 231 39.21 -5.72 14.68
CA GLN A 231 38.32 -6.05 15.80
C GLN A 231 38.92 -5.73 17.18
N LEU A 232 40.21 -5.94 17.37
CA LEU A 232 40.88 -5.62 18.64
C LEU A 232 40.86 -4.12 18.94
N GLU A 233 41.16 -3.28 17.97
CA GLU A 233 41.13 -1.82 18.12
C GLU A 233 39.71 -1.32 18.37
N LEU A 234 38.69 -1.93 17.70
CA LEU A 234 37.30 -1.60 17.91
C LEU A 234 36.82 -1.99 19.30
N ALA A 235 37.24 -3.15 19.82
CA ALA A 235 36.94 -3.56 21.18
C ALA A 235 37.56 -2.60 22.22
N GLN A 236 38.79 -2.14 22.01
CA GLN A 236 39.43 -1.14 22.85
C GLN A 236 38.71 0.21 22.83
N ARG A 237 38.35 0.70 21.63
CA ARG A 237 37.56 1.93 21.48
C ARG A 237 36.17 1.81 22.15
N LEU A 238 35.52 0.67 22.03
CA LEU A 238 34.22 0.43 22.68
C LEU A 238 34.35 0.53 24.20
N GLN A 239 35.36 -0.12 24.78
CA GLN A 239 35.65 -0.08 26.21
C GLN A 239 35.98 1.38 26.67
N GLU A 240 36.70 2.14 25.86
CA GLU A 240 36.98 3.54 26.13
C GLU A 240 35.74 4.41 26.15
N PHE A 241 34.83 4.26 25.16
CA PHE A 241 33.55 4.96 25.13
C PHE A 241 32.62 4.56 26.27
N GLU A 242 32.61 3.28 26.64
CA GLU A 242 31.83 2.81 27.79
C GLU A 242 32.35 3.43 29.10
N SER A 243 33.67 3.51 29.27
CA SER A 243 34.26 4.19 30.42
C SER A 243 33.94 5.69 30.43
N GLN A 244 33.92 6.34 29.27
CA GLN A 244 33.52 7.77 29.17
C GLN A 244 32.04 7.95 29.48
N ARG A 245 31.17 7.01 29.09
CA ARG A 245 29.75 7.03 29.42
C ARG A 245 29.54 6.92 30.93
N ASP A 246 30.26 6.01 31.57
CA ASP A 246 30.12 5.78 33.01
C ASP A 246 30.63 7.03 33.81
N ALA A 247 31.73 7.63 33.37
CA ALA A 247 32.22 8.89 33.93
C ALA A 247 31.25 10.07 33.70
N TRP A 248 30.60 10.13 32.53
CA TRP A 248 29.56 11.12 32.26
C TRP A 248 28.33 10.94 33.15
N GLN A 249 27.94 9.70 33.44
CA GLN A 249 26.82 9.41 34.33
C GLN A 249 27.07 9.96 35.75
N ILE A 250 28.26 9.76 36.27
CA ILE A 250 28.65 10.29 37.59
C ILE A 250 28.59 11.84 37.60
N GLU A 251 29.13 12.48 36.56
CA GLU A 251 29.14 13.95 36.44
C GLU A 251 27.71 14.52 36.30
N MET A 252 26.84 13.80 35.63
CA MET A 252 25.41 14.18 35.50
C MET A 252 24.69 14.01 36.81
N ASP A 253 24.92 12.94 37.56
CA ASP A 253 24.31 12.69 38.87
C ASP A 253 24.75 13.76 39.90
N GLU A 254 26.04 14.16 39.88
CA GLU A 254 26.56 15.28 40.67
C GLU A 254 25.90 16.60 40.29
N PHE A 255 25.78 16.89 38.99
CA PHE A 255 25.12 18.12 38.50
C PHE A 255 23.66 18.20 38.96
N ILE A 256 22.91 17.08 38.90
CA ILE A 256 21.52 17.02 39.36
C ILE A 256 21.46 17.26 40.89
N ALA A 257 22.41 16.67 41.66
CA ALA A 257 22.43 16.79 43.10
C ALA A 257 22.78 18.22 43.58
N GLU A 258 23.59 18.94 42.84
CA GLU A 258 24.06 20.31 43.20
C GLU A 258 23.02 21.42 42.88
N SER A 259 21.92 21.11 42.18
CA SER A 259 20.85 22.08 41.82
C SER A 259 21.37 23.42 41.28
N HIS A 260 22.34 23.37 40.37
CA HIS A 260 22.96 24.57 39.80
C HIS A 260 22.05 25.24 38.76
N ASP A 261 21.79 26.52 38.97
CA ASP A 261 21.16 27.41 37.97
C ASP A 261 22.24 28.23 37.29
N ASP A 262 22.91 27.61 36.30
CA ASP A 262 23.94 28.25 35.45
C ASP A 262 23.37 28.68 34.09
N GLY A 263 22.06 28.86 33.97
CA GLY A 263 21.38 29.21 32.72
C GLY A 263 21.40 28.08 31.67
N GLY A 264 21.61 26.82 32.09
CA GLY A 264 21.56 25.65 31.21
C GLY A 264 22.85 25.37 30.42
N VAL A 265 23.88 26.20 30.53
CA VAL A 265 25.12 26.07 29.73
C VAL A 265 25.85 24.75 30.03
N ARG A 266 25.99 24.40 31.33
CA ARG A 266 26.62 23.15 31.75
C ARG A 266 25.81 21.94 31.37
N LEU A 267 24.47 22.03 31.48
CA LEU A 267 23.57 20.96 31.02
C LEU A 267 23.70 20.70 29.53
N ASP A 268 23.71 21.75 28.71
CA ASP A 268 23.88 21.62 27.25
C ASP A 268 25.23 20.99 26.89
N ALA A 269 26.28 21.32 27.59
CA ALA A 269 27.60 20.71 27.40
C ALA A 269 27.59 19.21 27.74
N LEU A 270 26.97 18.82 28.87
CA LEU A 270 26.81 17.42 29.28
C LEU A 270 25.96 16.63 28.28
N MET A 271 24.85 17.19 27.80
CA MET A 271 23.99 16.55 26.80
C MET A 271 24.68 16.39 25.45
N ASN A 272 25.48 17.37 25.02
CA ASN A 272 26.26 17.26 23.77
C ASN A 272 27.35 16.19 23.88
N ARG A 273 28.03 16.10 25.04
CA ARG A 273 29.03 15.05 25.31
C ARG A 273 28.37 13.66 25.32
N GLN A 274 27.18 13.50 25.92
CA GLN A 274 26.42 12.26 25.87
C GLN A 274 26.13 11.81 24.43
N ARG A 275 25.67 12.75 23.59
CA ARG A 275 25.40 12.46 22.17
C ARG A 275 26.64 11.99 21.45
N GLY A 276 27.78 12.63 21.70
CA GLY A 276 29.08 12.23 21.13
C GLY A 276 29.50 10.81 21.55
N ILE A 277 29.40 10.50 22.84
CA ILE A 277 29.69 9.16 23.38
C ILE A 277 28.75 8.11 22.80
N ALA A 278 27.45 8.34 22.79
CA ALA A 278 26.45 7.44 22.24
C ALA A 278 26.67 7.18 20.75
N TYR A 279 27.00 8.22 19.98
CA TYR A 279 27.37 8.08 18.57
C TYR A 279 28.64 7.24 18.40
N GLY A 280 29.69 7.48 19.22
CA GLY A 280 30.94 6.72 19.19
C GLY A 280 30.73 5.23 19.48
N ILE A 281 29.92 4.89 20.49
CA ILE A 281 29.55 3.52 20.81
C ILE A 281 28.80 2.86 19.64
N SER A 282 27.79 3.52 19.10
CA SER A 282 27.01 3.00 17.97
C SER A 282 27.89 2.76 16.74
N LEU A 283 28.76 3.72 16.40
CA LEU A 283 29.68 3.59 15.28
C LEU A 283 30.67 2.44 15.47
N ALA A 284 31.28 2.30 16.65
CA ALA A 284 32.22 1.23 16.94
C ALA A 284 31.55 -0.16 16.89
N GLN A 285 30.32 -0.29 17.39
CA GLN A 285 29.52 -1.52 17.31
C GLN A 285 29.18 -1.89 15.87
N GLU A 286 28.78 -0.92 15.05
CA GLU A 286 28.47 -1.15 13.64
C GLU A 286 29.74 -1.53 12.85
N GLN A 287 30.85 -0.87 13.10
CA GLN A 287 32.15 -1.22 12.50
C GLN A 287 32.59 -2.63 12.92
N GLN A 288 32.36 -3.01 14.16
CA GLN A 288 32.66 -4.37 14.68
C GLN A 288 31.83 -5.44 13.95
N ASN A 289 30.58 -5.14 13.60
CA ASN A 289 29.73 -6.03 12.81
C ASN A 289 30.18 -6.16 11.35
N LEU A 290 30.87 -5.15 10.81
CA LEU A 290 31.40 -5.14 9.45
C LEU A 290 32.84 -5.68 9.38
N ALA A 291 33.62 -5.59 10.47
CA ALA A 291 35.00 -6.09 10.55
C ALA A 291 35.02 -7.61 10.34
N GLY A 292 35.64 -8.06 9.24
CA GLY A 292 35.64 -9.45 8.82
C GLY A 292 34.33 -9.96 8.20
N ALA A 293 33.40 -9.07 7.91
CA ALA A 293 32.20 -9.41 7.14
C ALA A 293 32.57 -9.87 5.72
N THR A 294 31.83 -10.86 5.23
CA THR A 294 31.94 -11.33 3.85
C THR A 294 30.67 -11.02 3.08
N GLU A 295 30.73 -11.06 1.77
CA GLU A 295 29.57 -10.78 0.90
C GLU A 295 28.90 -9.43 1.23
N LEU A 296 29.70 -8.38 1.47
CA LEU A 296 29.18 -7.04 1.70
C LEU A 296 28.76 -6.43 0.35
N GLU A 297 27.46 -6.28 0.18
CA GLU A 297 26.86 -5.88 -1.08
C GLU A 297 25.83 -4.77 -0.86
N LEU A 298 25.80 -3.83 -1.79
CA LEU A 298 24.76 -2.82 -1.92
C LEU A 298 23.92 -3.11 -3.16
N LYS A 299 22.60 -3.28 -2.96
CA LYS A 299 21.60 -3.49 -4.02
C LYS A 299 20.51 -2.44 -3.92
N GLY A 300 20.56 -1.40 -4.76
CA GLY A 300 19.71 -0.22 -4.61
C GLY A 300 19.93 0.41 -3.22
N ALA A 301 18.85 0.63 -2.46
CA ALA A 301 18.93 1.21 -1.12
C ALA A 301 19.18 0.18 0.01
N LYS A 302 19.60 -1.06 -0.33
CA LYS A 302 19.72 -2.15 0.63
C LYS A 302 21.16 -2.64 0.72
N VAL A 303 21.74 -2.51 1.90
CA VAL A 303 23.04 -3.11 2.26
C VAL A 303 22.80 -4.50 2.84
N SER A 304 23.62 -5.45 2.47
CA SER A 304 23.60 -6.80 3.02
C SER A 304 25.01 -7.38 3.18
N TRP A 305 25.24 -8.12 4.27
CA TRP A 305 26.54 -8.75 4.54
C TRP A 305 26.33 -10.04 5.36
N ARG A 306 27.37 -10.88 5.35
CA ARG A 306 27.44 -12.07 6.19
C ARG A 306 28.49 -11.82 7.30
N PRO A 307 28.13 -11.97 8.59
CA PRO A 307 29.06 -11.80 9.71
C PRO A 307 30.26 -12.76 9.62
N SER A 308 31.41 -12.34 10.18
CA SER A 308 32.67 -13.12 10.18
C SER A 308 32.54 -14.51 10.82
N GLY A 309 31.64 -14.70 11.79
CA GLY A 309 31.36 -15.98 12.45
C GLY A 309 30.40 -16.90 11.67
N GLY A 310 30.00 -16.55 10.46
CA GLY A 310 28.95 -17.25 9.73
C GLY A 310 27.55 -16.84 10.20
N GLY A 311 26.54 -17.57 9.76
CA GLY A 311 25.15 -17.27 10.13
C GLY A 311 24.31 -16.66 9.01
N ARG A 312 23.15 -16.14 9.35
CA ARG A 312 22.24 -15.51 8.37
C ARG A 312 22.80 -14.17 7.88
N LYS A 313 22.62 -13.91 6.58
CA LYS A 313 22.94 -12.62 5.95
C LYS A 313 22.11 -11.52 6.62
N ILE A 314 22.79 -10.50 7.14
CA ILE A 314 22.13 -9.31 7.71
C ILE A 314 21.76 -8.39 6.56
N LYS A 315 20.62 -7.70 6.71
CA LYS A 315 20.08 -6.81 5.68
C LYS A 315 19.62 -5.53 6.34
N GLN A 316 20.05 -4.39 5.80
CA GLN A 316 19.65 -3.07 6.27
C GLN A 316 19.16 -2.25 5.09
N LEU A 317 18.02 -1.56 5.26
CA LEU A 317 17.40 -0.71 4.25
C LEU A 317 17.62 0.74 4.60
N PHE A 318 17.84 1.58 3.59
CA PHE A 318 18.09 3.02 3.69
C PHE A 318 17.10 3.82 2.83
N ASP A 319 17.04 5.13 3.05
CA ASP A 319 16.20 6.06 2.25
C ASP A 319 16.92 6.45 0.93
N GLY A 320 17.38 5.47 0.19
CA GLY A 320 18.03 5.63 -1.11
C GLY A 320 19.45 5.06 -1.16
N THR A 321 19.96 4.94 -2.37
CA THR A 321 21.29 4.38 -2.64
C THR A 321 22.39 5.27 -2.08
N GLU A 322 22.26 6.58 -2.21
CA GLU A 322 23.24 7.56 -1.71
C GLU A 322 23.40 7.49 -0.18
N ALA A 323 22.28 7.41 0.56
CA ALA A 323 22.32 7.24 2.01
C ALA A 323 23.01 5.92 2.43
N ALA A 324 22.80 4.85 1.67
CA ALA A 324 23.43 3.56 1.90
C ALA A 324 24.94 3.60 1.62
N GLU A 325 25.36 4.25 0.55
CA GLU A 325 26.78 4.46 0.21
C GLU A 325 27.49 5.33 1.25
N GLN A 326 26.85 6.41 1.69
CA GLN A 326 27.36 7.27 2.74
C GLN A 326 27.52 6.51 4.07
N TRP A 327 26.53 5.66 4.40
CA TRP A 327 26.59 4.80 5.59
C TRP A 327 27.79 3.84 5.54
N LEU A 328 28.03 3.18 4.39
CA LEU A 328 29.20 2.30 4.19
C LEU A 328 30.52 3.04 4.30
N THR A 329 30.64 4.16 3.60
CA THR A 329 31.87 4.97 3.57
C THR A 329 32.21 5.51 4.96
N THR A 330 31.26 6.04 5.71
CA THR A 330 31.45 6.56 7.07
C THR A 330 31.96 5.47 8.03
N ARG A 331 31.71 4.20 7.75
CA ARG A 331 32.12 3.06 8.58
C ARG A 331 33.43 2.43 8.12
N GLY A 332 34.08 3.03 7.13
CA GLY A 332 35.37 2.54 6.63
C GLY A 332 35.25 1.43 5.60
N CYS A 333 34.11 1.33 4.91
CA CYS A 333 33.99 0.42 3.78
C CYS A 333 34.40 1.10 2.48
N VAL A 334 35.03 0.34 1.60
CA VAL A 334 35.49 0.77 0.28
C VAL A 334 34.80 -0.05 -0.80
N LYS A 335 34.37 0.61 -1.87
CA LYS A 335 33.79 -0.02 -3.05
C LYS A 335 34.86 -0.79 -3.80
N THR A 336 34.63 -2.09 -4.03
CA THR A 336 35.62 -2.98 -4.67
C THR A 336 35.19 -3.40 -6.09
N GLY A 337 33.91 -3.37 -6.39
CA GLY A 337 33.44 -3.75 -7.71
C GLY A 337 31.95 -3.49 -7.94
N GLU A 338 31.56 -3.67 -9.18
CA GLU A 338 30.15 -3.64 -9.61
C GLU A 338 29.88 -4.82 -10.53
N ARG A 339 28.72 -5.43 -10.35
CA ARG A 339 28.20 -6.44 -11.28
C ARG A 339 26.70 -6.23 -11.53
N GLN A 340 26.25 -6.65 -12.69
CA GLN A 340 24.84 -6.71 -13.01
C GLN A 340 24.29 -8.06 -12.58
N GLU A 341 23.26 -8.03 -11.75
CA GLU A 341 22.56 -9.23 -11.29
C GLU A 341 21.17 -9.29 -11.93
N ARG A 342 20.89 -10.43 -12.52
CA ARG A 342 19.59 -10.69 -13.11
C ARG A 342 18.52 -10.74 -12.01
N ARG A 343 17.38 -10.10 -12.26
CA ARG A 343 16.15 -10.29 -11.48
C ARG A 343 15.28 -11.36 -12.07
N ASN A 344 14.55 -12.07 -11.22
CA ASN A 344 13.54 -13.01 -11.67
C ASN A 344 12.18 -12.31 -11.71
N MET A 345 11.43 -12.53 -12.79
CA MET A 345 10.05 -12.11 -12.92
C MET A 345 9.18 -12.92 -11.96
N ARG A 346 8.23 -12.27 -11.30
CA ARG A 346 7.25 -12.94 -10.45
C ARG A 346 6.24 -13.66 -11.32
N ALA A 347 5.79 -14.83 -10.88
CA ALA A 347 4.85 -15.65 -11.63
C ALA A 347 3.54 -14.91 -11.96
N ASP A 348 3.04 -14.09 -11.01
CA ASP A 348 1.78 -13.37 -11.14
C ASP A 348 1.84 -12.08 -11.99
N SER A 349 3.05 -11.62 -12.39
CA SER A 349 3.18 -10.33 -13.07
C SER A 349 2.55 -10.32 -14.47
N MET A 350 2.73 -11.40 -15.23
CA MET A 350 2.13 -11.53 -16.56
C MET A 350 0.64 -11.85 -16.47
N GLU A 351 0.22 -12.63 -15.49
CA GLU A 351 -1.20 -12.90 -15.23
C GLU A 351 -1.98 -11.61 -14.96
N ARG A 352 -1.46 -10.74 -14.09
CA ARG A 352 -2.06 -9.44 -13.81
C ARG A 352 -2.16 -8.54 -15.04
N LEU A 353 -1.14 -8.54 -15.88
CA LEU A 353 -1.21 -7.80 -17.15
C LEU A 353 -2.29 -8.36 -18.07
N GLN A 354 -2.40 -9.68 -18.20
CA GLN A 354 -3.43 -10.34 -19.00
C GLN A 354 -4.85 -10.06 -18.45
N GLU A 355 -5.03 -10.11 -17.14
CA GLU A 355 -6.29 -9.74 -16.47
C GLU A 355 -6.65 -8.28 -16.76
N PHE A 356 -5.68 -7.38 -16.66
CA PHE A 356 -5.87 -5.97 -17.01
C PHE A 356 -6.29 -5.80 -18.48
N LEU A 357 -5.58 -6.44 -19.42
CA LEU A 357 -5.89 -6.36 -20.85
C LEU A 357 -7.31 -6.87 -21.16
N THR A 358 -7.70 -7.98 -20.53
CA THR A 358 -9.05 -8.55 -20.66
C THR A 358 -10.10 -7.60 -20.10
N ARG A 359 -9.86 -7.02 -18.93
CA ARG A 359 -10.76 -6.06 -18.30
C ARG A 359 -10.87 -4.77 -19.11
N PHE A 360 -9.76 -4.24 -19.60
CA PHE A 360 -9.74 -3.08 -20.48
C PHE A 360 -10.60 -3.32 -21.72
N GLN A 361 -10.42 -4.45 -22.41
CA GLN A 361 -11.20 -4.82 -23.57
C GLN A 361 -12.71 -4.86 -23.29
N ASN A 362 -13.10 -5.35 -22.11
CA ASN A 362 -14.50 -5.49 -21.71
C ASN A 362 -15.15 -4.20 -21.22
N LEU A 363 -14.38 -3.30 -20.62
CA LEU A 363 -14.89 -2.12 -19.90
C LEU A 363 -14.50 -0.79 -20.56
N SER A 364 -13.47 -0.76 -21.44
CA SER A 364 -13.07 0.46 -22.15
C SER A 364 -14.20 0.99 -23.01
N VAL A 365 -14.35 2.30 -22.96
CA VAL A 365 -15.31 3.06 -23.79
C VAL A 365 -14.70 3.50 -25.12
N ARG A 366 -13.39 3.20 -25.35
CA ARG A 366 -12.64 3.57 -26.57
C ARG A 366 -12.75 5.06 -26.91
N SER A 367 -12.62 5.88 -25.88
CA SER A 367 -12.68 7.35 -25.99
C SER A 367 -11.32 8.00 -26.09
N ASN A 368 -10.24 7.22 -25.93
CA ASN A 368 -8.85 7.68 -25.96
C ASN A 368 -7.99 6.77 -26.86
N ASP A 369 -7.82 7.20 -28.10
CA ASP A 369 -7.05 6.45 -29.12
C ASP A 369 -5.59 6.20 -28.71
N GLN A 370 -4.99 7.12 -27.93
CA GLN A 370 -3.61 6.97 -27.45
C GLN A 370 -3.51 5.86 -26.40
N LEU A 371 -4.42 5.83 -25.44
CA LEU A 371 -4.47 4.78 -24.45
C LEU A 371 -4.77 3.40 -25.09
N ASP A 372 -5.71 3.35 -26.03
CA ASP A 372 -6.03 2.16 -26.80
C ASP A 372 -4.79 1.60 -27.54
N ALA A 373 -4.01 2.49 -28.17
CA ALA A 373 -2.76 2.11 -28.83
C ALA A 373 -1.71 1.57 -27.87
N LEU A 374 -1.57 2.17 -26.69
CA LEU A 374 -0.62 1.69 -25.67
C LEU A 374 -1.02 0.33 -25.07
N VAL A 375 -2.30 0.11 -24.87
CA VAL A 375 -2.83 -1.18 -24.40
C VAL A 375 -2.59 -2.27 -25.46
N GLU A 376 -2.74 -1.95 -26.74
CA GLU A 376 -2.45 -2.90 -27.82
C GLU A 376 -0.95 -3.21 -27.95
N GLN A 377 -0.08 -2.22 -27.74
CA GLN A 377 1.36 -2.44 -27.62
C GLN A 377 1.70 -3.37 -26.43
N ALA A 378 1.09 -3.12 -25.27
CA ALA A 378 1.27 -3.97 -24.09
C ALA A 378 0.79 -5.41 -24.35
N ARG A 379 -0.32 -5.57 -25.07
CA ARG A 379 -0.84 -6.88 -25.49
C ARG A 379 0.15 -7.62 -26.36
N THR A 380 0.65 -6.96 -27.41
CA THR A 380 1.63 -7.54 -28.33
C THR A 380 2.91 -7.94 -27.61
N ALA A 381 3.39 -7.10 -26.68
CA ALA A 381 4.58 -7.39 -25.89
C ALA A 381 4.39 -8.56 -24.91
N ALA A 382 3.15 -8.80 -24.46
CA ALA A 382 2.80 -9.86 -23.52
C ALA A 382 2.42 -11.18 -24.21
N GLU A 383 2.23 -11.19 -25.53
CA GLU A 383 1.77 -12.37 -26.28
C GLU A 383 2.80 -13.50 -26.23
N GLY A 384 2.38 -14.66 -25.72
CA GLY A 384 3.25 -15.83 -25.56
C GLY A 384 4.33 -15.71 -24.47
N VAL A 385 4.33 -14.64 -23.69
CA VAL A 385 5.32 -14.40 -22.63
C VAL A 385 4.79 -14.93 -21.30
N SER A 386 5.54 -15.83 -20.65
CA SER A 386 5.30 -16.26 -19.28
C SER A 386 6.52 -15.99 -18.41
N ALA A 387 6.29 -15.88 -17.10
CA ALA A 387 7.37 -15.69 -16.12
C ALA A 387 8.40 -16.85 -16.18
N GLU A 388 7.95 -18.07 -16.46
CA GLU A 388 8.83 -19.24 -16.60
C GLU A 388 9.78 -19.11 -17.80
N VAL A 389 9.25 -18.69 -18.96
CA VAL A 389 10.06 -18.46 -20.17
C VAL A 389 11.05 -17.32 -19.97
N VAL A 390 10.59 -16.21 -19.38
CA VAL A 390 11.45 -15.06 -19.05
C VAL A 390 12.54 -15.42 -18.04
N ASN A 391 12.26 -16.30 -17.09
CA ASN A 391 13.20 -16.74 -16.06
C ASN A 391 14.09 -17.90 -16.50
N SER A 392 13.84 -18.53 -17.65
CA SER A 392 14.68 -19.61 -18.16
C SER A 392 16.08 -19.12 -18.52
N GLU A 393 17.03 -20.05 -18.62
CA GLU A 393 18.40 -19.78 -19.09
C GLU A 393 18.47 -20.00 -20.60
N GLY A 394 19.33 -19.22 -21.24
CA GLY A 394 19.59 -19.33 -22.67
C GLY A 394 19.46 -18.02 -23.44
N GLU A 395 19.97 -18.01 -24.66
CA GLU A 395 20.02 -16.81 -25.51
C GLU A 395 18.63 -16.32 -25.91
N GLY A 396 17.69 -17.23 -26.17
CA GLY A 396 16.31 -16.89 -26.50
C GLY A 396 15.59 -16.19 -25.35
N ALA A 397 15.79 -16.63 -24.09
CA ALA A 397 15.24 -15.98 -22.92
C ALA A 397 15.88 -14.61 -22.65
N ALA A 398 17.17 -14.44 -22.98
CA ALA A 398 17.86 -13.15 -22.88
C ALA A 398 17.30 -12.15 -23.91
N GLN A 399 17.10 -12.57 -25.14
CA GLN A 399 16.49 -11.76 -26.20
C GLN A 399 15.04 -11.37 -25.86
N LEU A 400 14.25 -12.31 -25.33
CA LEU A 400 12.88 -12.04 -24.90
C LEU A 400 12.82 -11.01 -23.78
N ARG A 401 13.72 -11.11 -22.79
CA ARG A 401 13.81 -10.11 -21.71
C ARG A 401 14.16 -8.73 -22.23
N GLU A 402 15.08 -8.65 -23.17
CA GLU A 402 15.49 -7.38 -23.75
C GLU A 402 14.34 -6.76 -24.55
N SER A 403 13.66 -7.52 -25.41
CA SER A 403 12.50 -7.03 -26.16
C SER A 403 11.35 -6.59 -25.25
N LEU A 404 11.09 -7.35 -24.17
CA LEU A 404 10.08 -6.98 -23.19
C LEU A 404 10.47 -5.69 -22.42
N ARG A 405 11.74 -5.55 -22.05
CA ARG A 405 12.26 -4.36 -21.39
C ARG A 405 12.11 -3.12 -22.27
N GLU A 406 12.46 -3.22 -23.55
CA GLU A 406 12.34 -2.12 -24.50
C GLU A 406 10.87 -1.75 -24.72
N ALA A 407 9.99 -2.72 -24.93
CA ALA A 407 8.56 -2.48 -25.09
C ALA A 407 7.95 -1.78 -23.86
N MET A 408 8.25 -2.27 -22.63
CA MET A 408 7.76 -1.64 -21.40
C MET A 408 8.32 -0.24 -21.20
N ALA A 409 9.59 0.00 -21.59
CA ALA A 409 10.18 1.34 -21.51
C ALA A 409 9.51 2.32 -22.49
N GLN A 410 9.19 1.89 -23.71
CA GLN A 410 8.47 2.72 -24.68
C GLN A 410 7.05 3.06 -24.22
N ILE A 411 6.31 2.06 -23.72
CA ILE A 411 4.96 2.27 -23.20
C ILE A 411 5.00 3.25 -22.04
N ARG A 412 5.95 3.09 -21.10
CA ARG A 412 6.11 3.99 -19.97
C ARG A 412 6.40 5.42 -20.41
N ALA A 413 7.36 5.63 -21.31
CA ALA A 413 7.69 6.95 -21.81
C ALA A 413 6.48 7.65 -22.46
N SER A 414 5.65 6.89 -23.17
CA SER A 414 4.42 7.41 -23.76
C SER A 414 3.35 7.76 -22.72
N LEU A 415 3.19 6.93 -21.67
CA LEU A 415 2.31 7.22 -20.54
C LEU A 415 2.76 8.49 -19.78
N ASP A 416 4.05 8.64 -19.53
CA ASP A 416 4.60 9.83 -18.85
C ASP A 416 4.33 11.12 -19.66
N THR A 417 4.33 11.04 -21.00
CA THR A 417 4.00 12.19 -21.85
C THR A 417 2.50 12.52 -21.85
N MET A 418 1.62 11.54 -21.72
CA MET A 418 0.17 11.73 -21.60
C MET A 418 -0.18 12.45 -20.28
N THR A 419 0.41 12.01 -19.17
CA THR A 419 0.17 12.57 -17.83
C THR A 419 0.63 14.04 -17.71
N VAL A 420 1.73 14.41 -18.36
CA VAL A 420 2.25 15.80 -18.35
C VAL A 420 1.40 16.75 -19.20
N GLY A 421 0.74 16.24 -20.25
CA GLY A 421 -0.11 17.02 -21.14
C GLY A 421 -1.46 17.42 -20.54
N ASP A 422 -1.95 16.66 -19.58
CA ASP A 422 -3.25 16.87 -18.94
C ASP A 422 -3.02 17.54 -17.56
N GLY A 423 -2.81 18.81 -17.49
CA GLY A 423 -2.59 19.59 -16.25
C GLY A 423 -3.69 19.46 -15.17
N ARG A 424 -4.28 18.29 -15.03
CA ARG A 424 -5.29 17.91 -14.07
C ARG A 424 -4.65 17.48 -12.76
N ARG A 425 -5.11 18.05 -11.67
CA ARG A 425 -4.67 17.77 -10.30
C ARG A 425 -4.77 16.27 -10.02
N HIS A 426 -3.68 15.68 -9.57
CA HIS A 426 -3.66 14.35 -8.98
C HIS A 426 -4.56 14.36 -7.73
N ILE A 427 -5.73 13.74 -7.83
CA ILE A 427 -6.58 13.49 -6.66
C ILE A 427 -6.17 12.10 -6.15
N ASP A 428 -5.38 12.08 -5.09
CA ASP A 428 -5.03 10.87 -4.37
C ASP A 428 -6.28 10.34 -3.66
N PHE A 429 -6.89 9.31 -4.21
CA PHE A 429 -7.93 8.53 -3.54
C PHE A 429 -7.32 7.46 -2.62
N THR A 430 -6.38 7.83 -1.77
CA THR A 430 -6.09 7.04 -0.58
C THR A 430 -7.17 7.33 0.44
N GLU A 431 -8.32 6.70 0.30
CA GLU A 431 -9.27 6.58 1.40
C GLU A 431 -8.59 5.77 2.52
N GLU A 432 -8.16 6.46 3.54
CA GLU A 432 -7.95 5.86 4.86
C GLU A 432 -9.27 5.24 5.33
N VAL A 433 -9.24 3.93 5.57
CA VAL A 433 -10.30 3.17 6.26
C VAL A 433 -9.79 2.72 7.61
#